data_aac9ec9cc9aa8edec85a83211c05a351
#
_entry.id   aac9ec9cc9aa8edec85a83211c05a351
#
_cell.length_a   1.000
_cell.length_b   1.000
_cell.length_c   1.000
_cell.angle_alpha   90.00
_cell.angle_beta   90.00
_cell.angle_gamma   90.00
#
_symmetry.space_group_name_H-M   'P 1'
#
loop_
_entity.id
_entity.type
_entity.pdbx_description
1 polymer ?
#
loop_
_entity_poly.entity_id
_entity_poly.type
_entity_poly.pdbx_seq_one_letter_code
_entity_poly.pdbx_strand_id
1 'polypeptide(L)'
;MKKRLVAIVMGCMLALTAVGCGADKNAQTAVESTESNAAESAETETTSDSNTEAETEENAEDSTDETADADDTSSSDVTTDRSGNAITLPENVENIISMSPSTTRILIDLGLADNIVACDTYSFASYGTELTEDIPQFDMMTPDQEQIIALGADIIFTTGMSASHGTDVFEAVRESGACVADIPSSASLKDIEDDITFIGECVGKSAEADAIVADMQQKIEELAEIGRSIPEEEKKTVLFELFTPSADNPIIYTAGNGTYINEMLEIIGAKNVAASETDQWPALSEESAVASNPDVILTADMYTPDVINTILTMSGWENVNAVKNAEVYQLSSDAVNQPNHHVIDAMIEMATSIYPEKYESVALDDAA
;
A
#
# COMPACT_ATOMS: atom_id res chain seq x y z
N MET A 1 -21.34 23.52 13.81
CA MET A 1 -19.92 23.32 14.07
C MET A 1 -19.35 22.33 13.03
N LYS A 2 -19.51 22.59 11.71
CA LYS A 2 -19.10 21.66 10.62
C LYS A 2 -18.20 22.34 9.56
N LYS A 3 -17.48 23.40 9.89
CA LYS A 3 -16.70 24.18 8.90
C LYS A 3 -15.19 24.33 9.20
N ARG A 4 -14.61 23.54 10.09
CA ARG A 4 -13.18 23.66 10.45
C ARG A 4 -12.33 22.43 10.19
N LEU A 5 -12.89 21.32 9.65
CA LEU A 5 -12.13 20.09 9.41
C LEU A 5 -11.52 19.98 8.01
N VAL A 6 -11.90 20.84 7.06
CA VAL A 6 -11.51 20.72 5.65
C VAL A 6 -10.08 21.22 5.35
N ALA A 7 -9.41 21.89 6.28
CA ALA A 7 -8.12 22.57 6.01
C ALA A 7 -6.87 21.75 6.33
N ILE A 8 -6.97 20.57 6.94
CA ILE A 8 -5.80 19.86 7.48
C ILE A 8 -5.31 18.73 6.57
N VAL A 9 -6.18 18.11 5.78
CA VAL A 9 -5.78 16.99 4.88
C VAL A 9 -5.01 17.46 3.63
N MET A 10 -5.16 18.71 3.24
CA MET A 10 -4.46 19.30 2.08
C MET A 10 -2.97 19.62 2.36
N GLY A 11 -2.51 19.52 3.61
CA GLY A 11 -1.14 19.85 4.03
C GLY A 11 -0.10 18.76 3.82
N CYS A 12 -0.49 17.49 3.74
CA CYS A 12 0.47 16.38 3.74
C CYS A 12 1.03 16.01 2.36
N MET A 13 0.41 16.45 1.25
CA MET A 13 0.92 16.16 -0.12
C MET A 13 1.66 17.34 -0.78
N LEU A 14 1.70 18.54 -0.19
CA LEU A 14 2.27 19.75 -0.81
C LEU A 14 3.72 20.06 -0.41
N ALA A 15 4.41 19.21 0.34
CA ALA A 15 5.78 19.46 0.79
C ALA A 15 6.90 19.01 -0.17
N LEU A 16 6.60 18.53 -1.36
CA LEU A 16 7.60 17.94 -2.28
C LEU A 16 8.14 18.89 -3.38
N THR A 17 7.75 20.17 -3.44
CA THR A 17 8.30 21.06 -4.46
C THR A 17 8.63 22.45 -3.92
N ALA A 18 9.68 22.58 -3.13
CA ALA A 18 10.31 23.87 -2.87
C ALA A 18 11.80 23.76 -2.58
N VAL A 19 12.58 23.31 -3.56
CA VAL A 19 14.03 23.65 -3.62
C VAL A 19 14.33 24.14 -5.03
N GLY A 20 14.52 25.45 -5.16
CA GLY A 20 15.15 26.04 -6.34
C GLY A 20 14.57 27.37 -6.75
N CYS A 21 15.15 28.45 -6.28
CA CYS A 21 15.69 29.57 -7.05
C CYS A 21 15.89 30.80 -6.18
N GLY A 22 17.12 30.98 -5.76
CA GLY A 22 17.65 32.30 -5.38
C GLY A 22 18.67 32.71 -6.44
N ALA A 23 18.32 33.65 -7.28
CA ALA A 23 19.23 34.23 -8.24
C ALA A 23 20.07 35.32 -7.56
N ASP A 24 21.34 35.27 -7.72
CA ASP A 24 22.11 36.52 -7.82
C ASP A 24 23.29 36.40 -8.80
N LYS A 25 23.46 37.49 -9.54
CA LYS A 25 24.33 37.70 -10.67
C LYS A 25 25.77 37.96 -10.18
N ASN A 26 26.81 37.43 -10.74
CA ASN A 26 27.77 38.08 -11.61
C ASN A 26 29.13 37.35 -11.73
N ALA A 27 29.69 37.49 -12.92
CA ALA A 27 31.10 37.42 -13.32
C ALA A 27 31.62 36.10 -13.90
N GLN A 28 31.76 36.24 -15.20
CA GLN A 28 32.71 35.65 -16.14
C GLN A 28 34.05 35.17 -15.56
N THR A 29 34.51 33.99 -16.00
CA THR A 29 35.70 33.86 -16.87
C THR A 29 35.88 32.42 -17.33
N ALA A 30 36.38 32.33 -18.55
CA ALA A 30 36.53 31.19 -19.42
C ALA A 30 37.75 30.29 -19.05
N VAL A 31 37.81 29.21 -19.84
CA VAL A 31 38.97 28.45 -20.38
C VAL A 31 39.12 27.04 -19.86
N GLU A 32 38.80 26.14 -20.76
CA GLU A 32 39.54 25.17 -21.58
C GLU A 32 39.82 23.80 -20.98
N SER A 33 39.19 22.89 -21.70
CA SER A 33 39.62 21.58 -22.24
C SER A 33 40.78 20.82 -21.58
N THR A 34 40.62 19.52 -21.42
CA THR A 34 41.37 18.49 -22.16
C THR A 34 40.81 17.09 -21.98
N GLU A 35 40.85 16.42 -23.08
CA GLU A 35 40.52 15.02 -23.40
C GLU A 35 41.41 13.97 -22.75
N SER A 36 40.91 12.72 -22.92
CA SER A 36 41.70 11.50 -23.21
C SER A 36 42.11 10.64 -22.01
N ASN A 37 41.95 9.35 -21.93
CA ASN A 37 41.97 8.27 -22.87
C ASN A 37 41.66 6.93 -22.19
N ALA A 38 41.06 6.05 -22.91
CA ALA A 38 40.94 4.64 -22.95
C ALA A 38 42.12 3.76 -22.47
N ALA A 39 41.79 2.55 -22.13
CA ALA A 39 42.35 1.22 -22.45
C ALA A 39 42.17 0.28 -21.25
N GLU A 40 41.46 -0.82 -21.36
CA GLU A 40 41.64 -2.11 -22.06
C GLU A 40 42.29 -3.21 -21.20
N SER A 41 41.61 -4.33 -21.19
CA SER A 41 42.07 -5.74 -21.05
C SER A 41 42.46 -6.24 -19.63
N ALA A 42 42.14 -7.45 -19.18
CA ALA A 42 42.08 -8.74 -19.86
C ALA A 42 41.45 -9.82 -18.96
N GLU A 43 40.93 -10.83 -19.61
CA GLU A 43 40.41 -12.13 -19.14
C GLU A 43 41.43 -12.93 -18.32
N THR A 44 40.94 -13.78 -17.42
CA THR A 44 41.47 -15.14 -17.34
C THR A 44 40.44 -16.11 -16.74
N GLU A 45 40.01 -17.06 -17.53
CA GLU A 45 39.36 -18.31 -17.15
C GLU A 45 40.30 -19.19 -16.31
N THR A 46 39.75 -19.99 -15.41
CA THR A 46 40.17 -21.40 -15.28
C THR A 46 39.11 -22.24 -14.58
N THR A 47 38.72 -23.27 -15.26
CA THR A 47 37.93 -24.44 -14.93
C THR A 47 38.59 -25.33 -13.88
N SER A 48 37.81 -26.05 -13.06
CA SER A 48 37.94 -27.53 -12.90
C SER A 48 36.92 -28.07 -11.90
N ASP A 49 36.00 -28.80 -12.34
CA ASP A 49 35.55 -30.18 -12.18
C ASP A 49 35.96 -30.92 -10.91
N SER A 50 35.00 -31.50 -10.16
CA SER A 50 34.86 -32.95 -10.02
C SER A 50 33.71 -33.34 -9.09
N ASN A 51 32.93 -34.20 -9.64
CA ASN A 51 31.93 -35.17 -9.24
C ASN A 51 32.33 -36.03 -8.02
N THR A 52 31.37 -36.42 -7.15
CA THR A 52 31.20 -37.81 -6.68
C THR A 52 29.83 -38.04 -6.07
N GLU A 53 29.20 -39.14 -6.53
CA GLU A 53 27.91 -39.72 -6.20
C GLU A 53 27.87 -40.47 -4.88
N ALA A 54 26.58 -40.69 -4.45
CA ALA A 54 25.97 -41.88 -3.81
C ALA A 54 26.26 -42.08 -2.30
N GLU A 55 25.32 -42.50 -1.49
CA GLU A 55 24.33 -43.59 -1.54
C GLU A 55 23.26 -43.44 -0.46
N THR A 56 22.11 -44.00 -0.74
CA THR A 56 20.90 -44.32 0.00
C THR A 56 21.15 -45.21 1.25
N GLU A 57 20.38 -45.02 2.32
CA GLU A 57 19.79 -46.16 3.08
C GLU A 57 18.49 -45.75 3.78
N GLU A 58 17.44 -46.52 3.47
CA GLU A 58 16.14 -46.60 4.17
C GLU A 58 16.32 -47.18 5.58
N ASN A 59 15.51 -46.69 6.52
CA ASN A 59 14.91 -47.62 7.48
C ASN A 59 13.59 -47.07 8.03
N ALA A 60 12.60 -47.96 8.10
CA ALA A 60 11.20 -47.76 8.43
C ALA A 60 10.90 -48.00 9.91
N GLU A 61 9.73 -47.43 10.31
CA GLU A 61 8.81 -47.85 11.38
C GLU A 61 9.22 -47.63 12.84
N ASP A 62 8.50 -46.72 13.55
CA ASP A 62 7.58 -47.17 14.60
C ASP A 62 6.58 -46.04 14.95
N SER A 63 5.28 -46.41 14.98
CA SER A 63 4.15 -45.59 15.37
C SER A 63 4.00 -45.52 16.90
N THR A 64 3.92 -44.30 17.43
CA THR A 64 3.19 -44.12 18.72
C THR A 64 2.38 -42.83 18.66
N ASP A 65 1.06 -43.03 18.75
CA ASP A 65 0.01 -42.07 18.95
C ASP A 65 0.24 -41.38 20.32
N GLU A 66 0.54 -40.08 20.30
CA GLU A 66 0.38 -39.20 21.46
C GLU A 66 -0.32 -37.92 21.00
N THR A 67 -1.56 -37.78 21.45
CA THR A 67 -2.29 -36.52 21.46
C THR A 67 -1.50 -35.49 22.26
N ALA A 68 -0.83 -34.60 21.57
CA ALA A 68 -0.22 -33.40 22.18
C ALA A 68 -1.19 -32.23 22.00
N ASP A 69 -1.64 -31.70 23.14
CA ASP A 69 -2.10 -30.32 23.24
C ASP A 69 -0.99 -29.43 22.65
N ALA A 70 -1.27 -28.78 21.55
CA ALA A 70 -0.39 -27.79 20.99
C ALA A 70 -0.56 -26.49 21.78
N ASP A 71 0.25 -26.35 22.84
CA ASP A 71 0.61 -25.05 23.38
C ASP A 71 1.61 -24.45 22.35
N ASP A 72 1.08 -23.70 21.38
CA ASP A 72 1.89 -23.03 20.36
C ASP A 72 2.51 -21.76 20.94
N THR A 73 3.49 -21.90 21.81
CA THR A 73 4.42 -20.84 22.20
C THR A 73 5.62 -20.85 21.25
N SER A 74 5.34 -20.59 19.97
CA SER A 74 6.36 -20.24 19.00
C SER A 74 6.77 -18.80 19.28
N SER A 75 7.93 -18.62 19.95
CA SER A 75 8.58 -17.30 19.95
C SER A 75 8.90 -16.96 18.50
N SER A 76 8.26 -15.92 17.93
CA SER A 76 8.56 -15.50 16.59
C SER A 76 10.03 -15.06 16.50
N ASP A 77 10.73 -15.47 15.44
CA ASP A 77 12.12 -15.09 15.19
C ASP A 77 12.24 -13.66 14.60
N VAL A 78 11.16 -12.86 14.64
CA VAL A 78 11.13 -11.48 14.12
C VAL A 78 12.04 -10.60 14.97
N THR A 79 13.09 -10.08 14.33
CA THR A 79 14.09 -9.20 14.96
C THR A 79 14.24 -7.86 14.27
N THR A 80 13.55 -7.67 13.14
CA THR A 80 13.52 -6.41 12.39
C THR A 80 12.10 -6.12 11.93
N ASP A 81 11.74 -4.82 11.87
CA ASP A 81 10.50 -4.37 11.30
C ASP A 81 10.55 -4.31 9.75
N ARG A 82 9.46 -3.91 9.14
CA ARG A 82 9.34 -3.81 7.66
C ARG A 82 10.17 -2.68 7.04
N SER A 83 10.65 -1.74 7.84
CA SER A 83 11.61 -0.69 7.46
C SER A 83 13.06 -1.09 7.68
N GLY A 84 13.33 -2.28 8.28
CA GLY A 84 14.66 -2.80 8.58
C GLY A 84 15.23 -2.31 9.90
N ASN A 85 14.44 -1.66 10.75
CA ASN A 85 14.88 -1.30 12.10
C ASN A 85 14.87 -2.53 13.01
N ALA A 86 15.86 -2.63 13.90
CA ALA A 86 15.88 -3.69 14.89
C ALA A 86 14.77 -3.50 15.90
N ILE A 87 13.99 -4.55 16.15
CA ILE A 87 12.94 -4.59 17.17
C ILE A 87 13.15 -5.78 18.10
N THR A 88 12.55 -5.70 19.28
CA THR A 88 12.48 -6.81 20.23
C THR A 88 11.02 -7.00 20.59
N LEU A 89 10.46 -8.11 20.18
CA LEU A 89 9.07 -8.43 20.50
C LEU A 89 8.92 -8.79 21.97
N PRO A 90 7.83 -8.38 22.62
CA PRO A 90 7.46 -8.86 23.95
C PRO A 90 7.07 -10.35 23.90
N GLU A 91 7.15 -11.04 25.03
CA GLU A 91 6.73 -12.46 25.12
C GLU A 91 5.22 -12.64 24.87
N ASN A 92 4.41 -11.65 25.23
CA ASN A 92 2.97 -11.63 25.00
C ASN A 92 2.56 -10.25 24.52
N VAL A 93 1.61 -10.20 23.58
CA VAL A 93 1.03 -8.98 23.03
C VAL A 93 -0.46 -8.93 23.39
N GLU A 94 -0.80 -8.10 24.38
CA GLU A 94 -2.18 -7.89 24.84
C GLU A 94 -2.69 -6.47 24.51
N ASN A 95 -1.78 -5.48 24.50
CA ASN A 95 -2.10 -4.07 24.29
C ASN A 95 -1.38 -3.54 23.06
N ILE A 96 -2.12 -3.21 22.03
CA ILE A 96 -1.62 -2.79 20.72
C ILE A 96 -2.00 -1.32 20.47
N ILE A 97 -1.06 -0.52 19.98
CA ILE A 97 -1.37 0.78 19.39
C ILE A 97 -1.17 0.65 17.88
N SER A 98 -2.21 1.00 17.12
CA SER A 98 -2.18 0.97 15.66
C SER A 98 -2.26 2.37 15.08
N MET A 99 -1.21 2.79 14.37
CA MET A 99 -1.09 4.14 13.81
C MET A 99 -1.26 4.16 12.29
N SER A 100 -2.07 3.24 11.75
CA SER A 100 -2.39 3.15 10.32
C SER A 100 -3.72 2.42 10.10
N PRO A 101 -4.63 2.95 9.24
CA PRO A 101 -5.87 2.25 8.89
C PRO A 101 -5.65 0.85 8.31
N SER A 102 -4.62 0.68 7.47
CA SER A 102 -4.28 -0.63 6.89
C SER A 102 -3.96 -1.66 7.97
N THR A 103 -3.07 -1.30 8.90
CA THR A 103 -2.70 -2.17 10.02
C THR A 103 -3.87 -2.43 10.97
N THR A 104 -4.67 -1.38 11.24
CA THR A 104 -5.85 -1.50 12.10
C THR A 104 -6.84 -2.52 11.51
N ARG A 105 -7.09 -2.49 10.19
CA ARG A 105 -7.96 -3.46 9.53
C ARG A 105 -7.41 -4.89 9.66
N ILE A 106 -6.12 -5.09 9.38
CA ILE A 106 -5.49 -6.40 9.52
C ILE A 106 -5.63 -6.94 10.95
N LEU A 107 -5.36 -6.12 11.96
CA LEU A 107 -5.50 -6.52 13.37
C LEU A 107 -6.94 -6.89 13.74
N ILE A 108 -7.93 -6.15 13.24
CA ILE A 108 -9.35 -6.46 13.45
C ILE A 108 -9.68 -7.84 12.86
N ASP A 109 -9.23 -8.11 11.62
CA ASP A 109 -9.52 -9.37 10.93
C ASP A 109 -8.74 -10.56 11.49
N LEU A 110 -7.61 -10.30 12.18
CA LEU A 110 -6.92 -11.28 13.01
C LEU A 110 -7.63 -11.54 14.37
N GLY A 111 -8.76 -10.90 14.62
CA GLY A 111 -9.57 -11.04 15.84
C GLY A 111 -9.01 -10.29 17.06
N LEU A 112 -8.23 -9.22 16.82
CA LEU A 112 -7.54 -8.45 17.87
C LEU A 112 -8.14 -7.05 18.10
N ALA A 113 -9.39 -6.81 17.68
CA ALA A 113 -10.06 -5.52 17.86
C ALA A 113 -10.05 -5.06 19.34
N ASP A 114 -10.32 -5.97 20.28
CA ASP A 114 -10.32 -5.69 21.73
C ASP A 114 -8.91 -5.44 22.30
N ASN A 115 -7.86 -5.86 21.59
CA ASN A 115 -6.47 -5.63 21.99
C ASN A 115 -5.95 -4.25 21.54
N ILE A 116 -6.65 -3.55 20.65
CA ILE A 116 -6.27 -2.22 20.20
C ILE A 116 -6.68 -1.21 21.26
N VAL A 117 -5.69 -0.72 22.04
CA VAL A 117 -5.90 0.23 23.15
C VAL A 117 -5.83 1.68 22.73
N ALA A 118 -5.29 1.96 21.54
CA ALA A 118 -5.32 3.29 20.90
C ALA A 118 -5.05 3.15 19.39
N CYS A 119 -5.52 4.12 18.61
CA CYS A 119 -5.26 4.15 17.18
C CYS A 119 -5.07 5.58 16.67
N ASP A 120 -4.75 5.72 15.39
CA ASP A 120 -4.78 7.01 14.73
C ASP A 120 -6.22 7.47 14.42
N THR A 121 -6.37 8.78 14.14
CA THR A 121 -7.69 9.40 13.88
C THR A 121 -8.37 8.87 12.63
N TYR A 122 -7.62 8.43 11.62
CA TYR A 122 -8.20 7.86 10.39
C TYR A 122 -8.68 6.44 10.61
N SER A 123 -7.90 5.61 11.32
CA SER A 123 -8.31 4.28 11.76
C SER A 123 -9.63 4.33 12.52
N PHE A 124 -9.76 5.27 13.47
CA PHE A 124 -11.00 5.43 14.22
C PHE A 124 -12.17 5.92 13.35
N ALA A 125 -11.90 6.77 12.37
CA ALA A 125 -12.91 7.25 11.43
C ALA A 125 -13.49 6.11 10.55
N SER A 126 -12.64 5.17 10.11
CA SER A 126 -13.05 4.03 9.28
C SER A 126 -13.63 2.88 10.12
N TYR A 127 -13.02 2.55 11.25
CA TYR A 127 -13.28 1.31 11.99
C TYR A 127 -13.75 1.50 13.44
N GLY A 128 -14.03 2.72 13.88
CA GLY A 128 -14.38 3.01 15.28
C GLY A 128 -15.62 2.27 15.80
N THR A 129 -16.49 1.76 14.91
CA THR A 129 -17.64 0.94 15.30
C THR A 129 -17.26 -0.51 15.65
N GLU A 130 -16.08 -0.95 15.23
CA GLU A 130 -15.54 -2.29 15.48
C GLU A 130 -14.52 -2.28 16.63
N LEU A 131 -14.07 -1.10 17.03
CA LEU A 131 -13.10 -0.91 18.11
C LEU A 131 -13.82 -0.65 19.44
N THR A 132 -13.08 -0.78 20.55
CA THR A 132 -13.58 -0.42 21.88
C THR A 132 -13.99 1.07 21.92
N GLU A 133 -15.14 1.37 22.51
CA GLU A 133 -15.60 2.75 22.66
C GLU A 133 -14.58 3.60 23.46
N ASP A 134 -14.40 4.86 23.05
CA ASP A 134 -13.58 5.84 23.75
C ASP A 134 -12.07 5.54 23.84
N ILE A 135 -11.50 4.71 22.94
CA ILE A 135 -10.04 4.56 22.90
C ILE A 135 -9.35 5.89 22.50
N PRO A 136 -8.16 6.19 23.02
CA PRO A 136 -7.36 7.34 22.60
C PRO A 136 -7.07 7.33 21.12
N GLN A 137 -7.15 8.50 20.49
CA GLN A 137 -6.88 8.70 19.07
C GLN A 137 -5.72 9.69 18.92
N PHE A 138 -4.77 9.38 18.06
CA PHE A 138 -3.58 10.18 17.84
C PHE A 138 -3.50 10.69 16.41
N ASP A 139 -2.83 11.83 16.23
CA ASP A 139 -2.40 12.29 14.90
C ASP A 139 -1.16 11.49 14.50
N MET A 140 -1.15 10.94 13.29
CA MET A 140 -0.05 10.08 12.80
C MET A 140 1.26 10.83 12.64
N MET A 141 1.21 12.15 12.34
CA MET A 141 2.40 12.96 12.07
C MET A 141 2.92 13.71 13.32
N THR A 142 2.04 13.93 14.28
CA THR A 142 2.36 14.69 15.51
C THR A 142 1.70 14.04 16.74
N PRO A 143 1.97 12.75 17.02
CA PRO A 143 1.35 12.08 18.15
C PRO A 143 1.86 12.61 19.49
N ASP A 144 1.02 12.56 20.52
CA ASP A 144 1.45 12.85 21.90
C ASP A 144 2.23 11.66 22.46
N GLN A 145 3.56 11.77 22.39
CA GLN A 145 4.49 10.71 22.83
C GLN A 145 4.35 10.39 24.31
N GLU A 146 4.08 11.37 25.19
CA GLU A 146 3.92 11.15 26.62
C GLU A 146 2.67 10.32 26.91
N GLN A 147 1.58 10.59 26.19
CA GLN A 147 0.35 9.80 26.30
C GLN A 147 0.57 8.36 25.77
N ILE A 148 1.24 8.21 24.63
CA ILE A 148 1.56 6.88 24.07
C ILE A 148 2.38 6.06 25.08
N ILE A 149 3.45 6.63 25.65
CA ILE A 149 4.27 5.96 26.66
C ILE A 149 3.45 5.59 27.90
N ALA A 150 2.54 6.49 28.31
CA ALA A 150 1.70 6.25 29.50
C ALA A 150 0.68 5.13 29.31
N LEU A 151 0.29 4.80 28.07
CA LEU A 151 -0.60 3.67 27.77
C LEU A 151 0.09 2.32 27.99
N GLY A 152 1.44 2.27 27.92
CA GLY A 152 2.20 1.05 28.20
C GLY A 152 1.85 -0.09 27.24
N ALA A 153 1.67 0.23 25.95
CA ALA A 153 1.40 -0.78 24.94
C ALA A 153 2.58 -1.74 24.78
N ASP A 154 2.27 -3.00 24.50
CA ASP A 154 3.26 -4.05 24.26
C ASP A 154 3.94 -3.86 22.90
N ILE A 155 3.16 -3.48 21.88
CA ILE A 155 3.65 -3.15 20.54
C ILE A 155 2.89 -1.94 19.97
N ILE A 156 3.62 -1.14 19.22
CA ILE A 156 3.10 0.02 18.49
C ILE A 156 3.45 -0.14 17.03
N PHE A 157 2.45 -0.29 16.17
CA PHE A 157 2.65 -0.29 14.72
C PHE A 157 2.53 1.11 14.16
N THR A 158 3.55 1.55 13.40
CA THR A 158 3.59 2.86 12.75
C THR A 158 3.88 2.70 11.26
N THR A 159 3.75 3.80 10.50
CA THR A 159 4.08 3.80 9.05
C THR A 159 5.53 4.21 8.77
N GLY A 160 6.30 4.62 9.77
CA GLY A 160 7.61 5.24 9.57
C GLY A 160 7.57 6.55 8.74
N MET A 161 6.39 7.05 8.37
CA MET A 161 6.21 8.21 7.50
C MET A 161 6.88 9.47 8.05
N SER A 162 6.76 9.73 9.34
CA SER A 162 7.37 10.89 9.99
C SER A 162 8.89 10.83 9.93
N ALA A 163 9.49 9.66 10.14
CA ALA A 163 10.93 9.44 10.06
C ALA A 163 11.45 9.65 8.63
N SER A 164 10.72 9.19 7.62
CA SER A 164 11.06 9.41 6.21
C SER A 164 11.05 10.89 5.80
N HIS A 165 10.29 11.73 6.52
CA HIS A 165 10.28 13.19 6.36
C HIS A 165 11.31 13.91 7.26
N GLY A 166 12.21 13.14 7.90
CA GLY A 166 13.37 13.68 8.64
C GLY A 166 13.11 13.98 10.12
N THR A 167 11.97 13.55 10.68
CA THR A 167 11.69 13.66 12.11
C THR A 167 10.99 12.38 12.58
N ASP A 168 11.72 11.55 13.33
CA ASP A 168 11.11 10.39 13.97
C ASP A 168 10.33 10.82 15.21
N VAL A 169 9.02 10.91 15.09
CA VAL A 169 8.13 11.28 16.20
C VAL A 169 7.94 10.14 17.22
N PHE A 170 8.46 8.95 16.95
CA PHE A 170 8.43 7.81 17.89
C PHE A 170 9.79 7.53 18.55
N GLU A 171 10.82 8.36 18.32
CA GLU A 171 12.16 8.19 18.90
C GLU A 171 12.09 8.07 20.43
N ALA A 172 11.42 9.00 21.12
CA ALA A 172 11.30 8.96 22.57
C ALA A 172 10.48 7.75 23.08
N VAL A 173 9.52 7.27 22.26
CA VAL A 173 8.74 6.06 22.58
C VAL A 173 9.64 4.83 22.51
N ARG A 174 10.50 4.71 21.48
CA ARG A 174 11.52 3.65 21.39
C ARG A 174 12.52 3.72 22.52
N GLU A 175 13.00 4.92 22.88
CA GLU A 175 13.91 5.13 24.01
C GLU A 175 13.31 4.73 25.35
N SER A 176 11.98 4.75 25.51
CA SER A 176 11.29 4.27 26.70
C SER A 176 11.33 2.74 26.84
N GLY A 177 11.75 2.02 25.78
CA GLY A 177 11.81 0.56 25.75
C GLY A 177 10.55 -0.10 25.16
N ALA A 178 9.61 0.69 24.60
CA ALA A 178 8.45 0.15 23.90
C ALA A 178 8.86 -0.48 22.55
N CYS A 179 8.21 -1.58 22.17
CA CYS A 179 8.37 -2.16 20.84
C CYS A 179 7.61 -1.28 19.83
N VAL A 180 8.34 -0.58 18.94
CA VAL A 180 7.77 0.21 17.85
C VAL A 180 8.21 -0.42 16.55
N ALA A 181 7.25 -0.88 15.76
CA ALA A 181 7.46 -1.55 14.48
C ALA A 181 6.91 -0.70 13.33
N ASP A 182 7.78 -0.30 12.43
CA ASP A 182 7.41 0.48 11.27
C ASP A 182 6.99 -0.43 10.10
N ILE A 183 5.83 -0.14 9.50
CA ILE A 183 5.29 -0.77 8.29
C ILE A 183 5.12 0.35 7.26
N PRO A 184 6.05 0.51 6.31
CA PRO A 184 5.96 1.55 5.28
C PRO A 184 4.80 1.25 4.32
N SER A 185 4.38 2.26 3.56
CA SER A 185 3.35 2.06 2.54
C SER A 185 3.78 1.01 1.53
N SER A 186 2.93 -0.01 1.34
CA SER A 186 3.17 -1.10 0.40
C SER A 186 3.16 -0.60 -1.04
N ALA A 187 4.11 -1.04 -1.84
CA ALA A 187 4.23 -0.70 -3.26
C ALA A 187 3.60 -1.76 -4.18
N SER A 188 3.47 -3.00 -3.70
CA SER A 188 2.96 -4.14 -4.46
C SER A 188 1.96 -4.96 -3.64
N LEU A 189 1.22 -5.84 -4.31
CA LEU A 189 0.37 -6.84 -3.62
C LEU A 189 1.22 -7.77 -2.75
N LYS A 190 2.44 -8.08 -3.19
CA LYS A 190 3.37 -8.88 -2.38
C LYS A 190 3.82 -8.18 -1.11
N ASP A 191 4.02 -6.86 -1.14
CA ASP A 191 4.33 -6.11 0.09
C ASP A 191 3.16 -6.18 1.07
N ILE A 192 1.92 -6.13 0.58
CA ILE A 192 0.71 -6.26 1.41
C ILE A 192 0.65 -7.65 2.05
N GLU A 193 0.92 -8.72 1.29
CA GLU A 193 1.02 -10.08 1.83
C GLU A 193 2.09 -10.19 2.92
N ASP A 194 3.27 -9.62 2.67
CA ASP A 194 4.39 -9.62 3.61
C ASP A 194 4.07 -8.82 4.89
N ASP A 195 3.32 -7.72 4.77
CA ASP A 195 2.88 -6.91 5.91
C ASP A 195 1.87 -7.67 6.77
N ILE A 196 0.93 -8.40 6.15
CA ILE A 196 -0.04 -9.26 6.86
C ILE A 196 0.70 -10.36 7.63
N THR A 197 1.64 -11.05 6.97
CA THR A 197 2.46 -12.10 7.60
C THR A 197 3.26 -11.53 8.77
N PHE A 198 3.95 -10.41 8.57
CA PHE A 198 4.73 -9.74 9.60
C PHE A 198 3.89 -9.34 10.82
N ILE A 199 2.71 -8.74 10.60
CA ILE A 199 1.80 -8.38 11.69
C ILE A 199 1.37 -9.64 12.45
N GLY A 200 0.96 -10.70 11.73
CA GLY A 200 0.57 -11.97 12.33
C GLY A 200 1.67 -12.59 13.20
N GLU A 201 2.91 -12.58 12.72
CA GLU A 201 4.08 -13.04 13.47
C GLU A 201 4.33 -12.19 14.74
N CYS A 202 4.21 -10.86 14.62
CA CYS A 202 4.41 -9.95 15.75
C CYS A 202 3.39 -10.14 16.88
N VAL A 203 2.16 -10.53 16.55
CA VAL A 203 1.05 -10.63 17.52
C VAL A 203 0.66 -12.08 17.84
N GLY A 204 1.46 -13.07 17.39
CA GLY A 204 1.21 -14.48 17.65
C GLY A 204 -0.01 -15.04 16.91
N LYS A 205 -0.31 -14.51 15.72
CA LYS A 205 -1.44 -14.88 14.84
C LYS A 205 -0.98 -15.35 13.45
N SER A 206 0.17 -16.04 13.40
CA SER A 206 0.77 -16.47 12.13
C SER A 206 -0.16 -17.35 11.31
N ALA A 207 -0.87 -18.29 11.94
CA ALA A 207 -1.76 -19.20 11.20
C ALA A 207 -2.98 -18.48 10.60
N GLU A 208 -3.55 -17.51 11.30
CA GLU A 208 -4.64 -16.69 10.83
C GLU A 208 -4.16 -15.75 9.70
N ALA A 209 -2.98 -15.16 9.84
CA ALA A 209 -2.36 -14.32 8.80
C ALA A 209 -2.07 -15.13 7.53
N ASP A 210 -1.50 -16.32 7.66
CA ASP A 210 -1.26 -17.24 6.54
C ASP A 210 -2.56 -17.59 5.80
N ALA A 211 -3.66 -17.76 6.54
CA ALA A 211 -4.95 -18.05 5.94
C ALA A 211 -5.49 -16.84 5.13
N ILE A 212 -5.34 -15.63 5.66
CA ILE A 212 -5.70 -14.39 4.95
C ILE A 212 -4.87 -14.25 3.66
N VAL A 213 -3.55 -14.44 3.74
CA VAL A 213 -2.65 -14.36 2.57
C VAL A 213 -2.99 -15.43 1.53
N ALA A 214 -3.29 -16.65 1.95
CA ALA A 214 -3.67 -17.73 1.04
C ALA A 214 -4.99 -17.43 0.30
N ASP A 215 -6.01 -16.88 0.99
CA ASP A 215 -7.26 -16.45 0.37
C ASP A 215 -7.03 -15.31 -0.63
N MET A 216 -6.24 -14.31 -0.24
CA MET A 216 -5.83 -13.19 -1.09
C MET A 216 -5.17 -13.70 -2.38
N GLN A 217 -4.18 -14.59 -2.27
CA GLN A 217 -3.47 -15.17 -3.43
C GLN A 217 -4.40 -15.96 -4.34
N GLN A 218 -5.33 -16.74 -3.78
CA GLN A 218 -6.31 -17.47 -4.56
C GLN A 218 -7.20 -16.52 -5.38
N LYS A 219 -7.73 -15.48 -4.76
CA LYS A 219 -8.58 -14.48 -5.43
C LYS A 219 -7.82 -13.71 -6.51
N ILE A 220 -6.56 -13.34 -6.24
CA ILE A 220 -5.68 -12.71 -7.25
C ILE A 220 -5.53 -13.61 -8.48
N GLU A 221 -5.27 -14.92 -8.29
CA GLU A 221 -5.08 -15.85 -9.41
C GLU A 221 -6.39 -16.05 -10.19
N GLU A 222 -7.55 -16.15 -9.53
CA GLU A 222 -8.86 -16.22 -10.18
C GLU A 222 -9.11 -14.99 -11.08
N LEU A 223 -8.82 -13.79 -10.58
CA LEU A 223 -8.95 -12.55 -11.36
C LEU A 223 -7.93 -12.49 -12.51
N ALA A 224 -6.69 -12.94 -12.25
CA ALA A 224 -5.63 -12.98 -13.24
C ALA A 224 -5.93 -13.95 -14.40
N GLU A 225 -6.55 -15.09 -14.13
CA GLU A 225 -6.98 -16.04 -15.19
C GLU A 225 -7.95 -15.36 -16.16
N ILE A 226 -8.92 -14.62 -15.65
CA ILE A 226 -9.87 -13.87 -16.47
C ILE A 226 -9.14 -12.76 -17.23
N GLY A 227 -8.31 -11.96 -16.56
CA GLY A 227 -7.55 -10.87 -17.17
C GLY A 227 -6.63 -11.31 -18.30
N ARG A 228 -5.95 -12.45 -18.12
CA ARG A 228 -5.12 -13.07 -19.17
C ARG A 228 -5.93 -13.55 -20.38
N SER A 229 -7.21 -13.87 -20.20
CA SER A 229 -8.09 -14.29 -21.29
C SER A 229 -8.57 -13.13 -22.19
N ILE A 230 -8.40 -11.87 -21.76
CA ILE A 230 -8.83 -10.70 -22.49
C ILE A 230 -7.86 -10.45 -23.64
N PRO A 231 -8.32 -10.48 -24.92
CA PRO A 231 -7.47 -10.17 -26.07
C PRO A 231 -6.90 -8.75 -25.98
N GLU A 232 -5.68 -8.56 -26.51
CA GLU A 232 -4.96 -7.29 -26.42
C GLU A 232 -5.74 -6.10 -27.02
N GLU A 233 -6.52 -6.36 -28.08
CA GLU A 233 -7.39 -5.38 -28.74
C GLU A 233 -8.66 -5.03 -27.96
N GLU A 234 -9.04 -5.85 -26.97
CA GLU A 234 -10.20 -5.62 -26.08
C GLU A 234 -9.78 -4.95 -24.76
N LYS A 235 -8.48 -4.86 -24.49
CA LYS A 235 -7.99 -4.25 -23.24
C LYS A 235 -8.26 -2.76 -23.23
N LYS A 236 -9.04 -2.30 -22.25
CA LYS A 236 -9.38 -0.89 -22.03
C LYS A 236 -8.24 -0.13 -21.38
N THR A 237 -8.07 1.13 -21.78
CA THR A 237 -7.17 2.08 -21.12
C THR A 237 -7.89 2.76 -19.96
N VAL A 238 -7.21 2.87 -18.81
CA VAL A 238 -7.78 3.35 -17.55
C VAL A 238 -6.96 4.51 -17.01
N LEU A 239 -7.62 5.61 -16.69
CA LEU A 239 -7.10 6.66 -15.82
C LEU A 239 -7.63 6.43 -14.41
N PHE A 240 -6.72 6.26 -13.45
CA PHE A 240 -7.06 6.25 -12.03
C PHE A 240 -6.86 7.65 -11.46
N GLU A 241 -7.82 8.17 -10.73
CA GLU A 241 -7.74 9.48 -10.08
C GLU A 241 -7.86 9.32 -8.55
N LEU A 242 -6.82 9.76 -7.82
CA LEU A 242 -6.90 9.85 -6.36
C LEU A 242 -7.88 10.94 -5.92
N PHE A 243 -7.86 12.08 -6.63
CA PHE A 243 -8.73 13.23 -6.38
C PHE A 243 -9.14 13.85 -7.71
N THR A 244 -10.36 14.32 -7.77
CA THR A 244 -10.89 15.03 -8.93
C THR A 244 -10.20 16.39 -9.06
N PRO A 245 -9.66 16.73 -10.25
CA PRO A 245 -9.05 18.04 -10.46
C PRO A 245 -10.09 19.16 -10.34
N SER A 246 -9.63 20.33 -9.92
CA SER A 246 -10.46 21.53 -9.77
C SER A 246 -9.78 22.76 -10.37
N ALA A 247 -10.51 23.88 -10.50
CA ALA A 247 -9.92 25.12 -10.99
C ALA A 247 -8.78 25.64 -10.12
N ASP A 248 -8.82 25.33 -8.81
CA ASP A 248 -7.79 25.73 -7.84
C ASP A 248 -6.62 24.72 -7.79
N ASN A 249 -6.85 23.47 -8.19
CA ASN A 249 -5.83 22.41 -8.30
C ASN A 249 -6.11 21.56 -9.56
N PRO A 250 -5.58 21.96 -10.72
CA PRO A 250 -5.82 21.25 -11.99
C PRO A 250 -4.92 20.03 -12.19
N ILE A 251 -4.27 19.55 -11.13
CA ILE A 251 -3.35 18.41 -11.17
C ILE A 251 -4.12 17.15 -10.85
N ILE A 252 -3.88 16.11 -11.65
CA ILE A 252 -4.42 14.77 -11.44
C ILE A 252 -3.33 13.89 -10.86
N TYR A 253 -3.47 13.54 -9.59
CA TYR A 253 -2.62 12.54 -8.98
C TYR A 253 -3.17 11.16 -9.31
N THR A 254 -2.31 10.30 -9.85
CA THR A 254 -2.66 8.96 -10.31
C THR A 254 -1.67 7.92 -9.81
N ALA A 255 -2.02 6.66 -9.97
CA ALA A 255 -1.13 5.55 -9.67
C ALA A 255 -0.25 5.24 -10.89
N GLY A 256 1.07 5.42 -10.75
CA GLY A 256 2.05 5.09 -11.77
C GLY A 256 2.60 3.67 -11.62
N ASN A 257 3.65 3.38 -12.36
CA ASN A 257 4.37 2.10 -12.28
C ASN A 257 4.97 1.89 -10.87
N GLY A 258 4.92 0.66 -10.37
CA GLY A 258 5.43 0.33 -9.04
C GLY A 258 4.48 0.69 -7.90
N THR A 259 3.18 0.75 -8.18
CA THR A 259 2.12 0.77 -7.18
C THR A 259 1.28 -0.50 -7.27
N TYR A 260 0.75 -0.97 -6.14
CA TYR A 260 -0.19 -2.10 -6.13
C TYR A 260 -1.45 -1.81 -6.96
N ILE A 261 -1.86 -0.54 -7.10
CA ILE A 261 -3.00 -0.13 -7.94
C ILE A 261 -2.70 -0.40 -9.42
N ASN A 262 -1.49 -0.04 -9.90
CA ASN A 262 -1.08 -0.38 -11.27
C ASN A 262 -1.04 -1.90 -11.47
N GLU A 263 -0.51 -2.63 -10.50
CA GLU A 263 -0.45 -4.10 -10.52
C GLU A 263 -1.86 -4.71 -10.60
N MET A 264 -2.83 -4.22 -9.80
CA MET A 264 -4.23 -4.64 -9.87
C MET A 264 -4.83 -4.42 -11.25
N LEU A 265 -4.64 -3.24 -11.85
CA LEU A 265 -5.13 -2.93 -13.21
C LEU A 265 -4.54 -3.88 -14.25
N GLU A 266 -3.24 -4.19 -14.18
CA GLU A 266 -2.58 -5.12 -15.10
C GLU A 266 -3.11 -6.55 -14.94
N ILE A 267 -3.29 -7.01 -13.72
CA ILE A 267 -3.80 -8.36 -13.40
C ILE A 267 -5.22 -8.55 -13.97
N ILE A 268 -6.09 -7.58 -13.82
CA ILE A 268 -7.45 -7.65 -14.39
C ILE A 268 -7.51 -7.38 -15.90
N GLY A 269 -6.36 -7.25 -16.57
CA GLY A 269 -6.27 -7.09 -18.02
C GLY A 269 -6.57 -5.68 -18.53
N ALA A 270 -6.48 -4.66 -17.69
CA ALA A 270 -6.58 -3.25 -18.08
C ALA A 270 -5.19 -2.64 -18.37
N LYS A 271 -5.17 -1.46 -18.98
CA LYS A 271 -3.96 -0.70 -19.30
C LYS A 271 -4.01 0.63 -18.56
N ASN A 272 -3.14 0.81 -17.60
CA ASN A 272 -3.01 2.08 -16.91
C ASN A 272 -2.37 3.14 -17.83
N VAL A 273 -3.00 4.32 -17.99
CA VAL A 273 -2.45 5.42 -18.80
C VAL A 273 -1.14 5.96 -18.21
N ALA A 274 -0.91 5.79 -16.93
CA ALA A 274 0.29 6.23 -16.21
C ALA A 274 1.35 5.12 -16.03
N ALA A 275 1.20 3.93 -16.65
CA ALA A 275 2.13 2.81 -16.49
C ALA A 275 3.57 3.12 -16.97
N SER A 276 3.76 4.13 -17.83
CA SER A 276 5.08 4.58 -18.29
C SER A 276 5.74 5.63 -17.41
N GLU A 277 5.01 6.19 -16.45
CA GLU A 277 5.56 7.15 -15.50
C GLU A 277 6.52 6.45 -14.53
N THR A 278 7.63 7.12 -14.22
CA THR A 278 8.66 6.56 -13.33
C THR A 278 8.36 6.77 -11.85
N ASP A 279 7.55 7.78 -11.56
CA ASP A 279 7.10 8.06 -10.21
C ASP A 279 5.93 7.14 -9.86
N GLN A 280 5.91 6.63 -8.63
CA GLN A 280 4.78 5.82 -8.16
C GLN A 280 3.47 6.61 -8.14
N TRP A 281 3.53 7.88 -7.79
CA TRP A 281 2.38 8.78 -7.70
C TRP A 281 2.59 10.01 -8.56
N PRO A 282 2.55 9.85 -9.90
CA PRO A 282 2.79 10.97 -10.81
C PRO A 282 1.66 12.00 -10.75
N ALA A 283 2.05 13.26 -10.94
CA ALA A 283 1.16 14.40 -11.07
C ALA A 283 0.97 14.73 -12.55
N LEU A 284 -0.14 14.30 -13.12
CA LEU A 284 -0.46 14.59 -14.51
C LEU A 284 -1.10 15.97 -14.65
N SER A 285 -0.74 16.70 -15.71
CA SER A 285 -1.53 17.85 -16.10
C SER A 285 -2.87 17.41 -16.70
N GLU A 286 -3.89 18.24 -16.57
CA GLU A 286 -5.19 18.00 -17.21
C GLU A 286 -5.06 17.76 -18.72
N GLU A 287 -4.17 18.52 -19.40
CA GLU A 287 -3.89 18.32 -20.82
C GLU A 287 -3.32 16.93 -21.12
N SER A 288 -2.41 16.41 -20.29
CA SER A 288 -1.84 15.08 -20.45
C SER A 288 -2.88 13.99 -20.24
N ALA A 289 -3.73 14.14 -19.22
CA ALA A 289 -4.80 13.20 -18.93
C ALA A 289 -5.84 13.16 -20.06
N VAL A 290 -6.29 14.31 -20.56
CA VAL A 290 -7.19 14.40 -21.71
C VAL A 290 -6.53 13.81 -22.97
N ALA A 291 -5.23 14.07 -23.20
CA ALA A 291 -4.50 13.55 -24.37
C ALA A 291 -4.31 12.02 -24.32
N SER A 292 -4.24 11.41 -23.14
CA SER A 292 -4.20 9.94 -22.98
C SER A 292 -5.49 9.27 -23.44
N ASN A 293 -6.60 10.03 -23.49
CA ASN A 293 -7.92 9.61 -23.95
C ASN A 293 -8.37 8.25 -23.39
N PRO A 294 -8.46 8.09 -22.05
CA PRO A 294 -8.80 6.82 -21.42
C PRO A 294 -10.20 6.34 -21.83
N ASP A 295 -10.35 5.01 -21.90
CA ASP A 295 -11.65 4.37 -22.15
C ASP A 295 -12.50 4.33 -20.88
N VAL A 296 -11.85 4.32 -19.70
CA VAL A 296 -12.49 4.30 -18.38
C VAL A 296 -11.75 5.26 -17.45
N ILE A 297 -12.49 5.94 -16.60
CA ILE A 297 -11.97 6.69 -15.45
C ILE A 297 -12.45 6.02 -14.17
N LEU A 298 -11.51 5.67 -13.29
CA LEU A 298 -11.76 5.19 -11.94
C LEU A 298 -11.32 6.27 -10.96
N THR A 299 -12.17 6.64 -10.01
CA THR A 299 -11.79 7.62 -8.98
C THR A 299 -12.00 7.07 -7.58
N ALA A 300 -11.03 7.34 -6.69
CA ALA A 300 -11.12 7.07 -5.27
C ALA A 300 -11.53 8.33 -4.46
N ASP A 301 -11.90 9.42 -5.13
CA ASP A 301 -12.25 10.68 -4.48
C ASP A 301 -13.56 10.56 -3.70
N MET A 302 -13.46 10.61 -2.39
CA MET A 302 -14.58 10.60 -1.45
C MET A 302 -15.03 12.00 -0.99
N TYR A 303 -14.30 13.04 -1.38
CA TYR A 303 -14.50 14.41 -0.89
C TYR A 303 -15.33 15.28 -1.84
N THR A 304 -15.28 14.99 -3.13
CA THR A 304 -16.04 15.72 -4.16
C THR A 304 -17.49 15.22 -4.19
N PRO A 305 -18.48 16.05 -3.86
CA PRO A 305 -19.89 15.67 -3.97
C PRO A 305 -20.26 15.34 -5.42
N ASP A 306 -21.02 14.27 -5.62
CA ASP A 306 -21.48 13.83 -6.96
C ASP A 306 -20.30 13.74 -7.96
N VAL A 307 -19.23 13.08 -7.53
CA VAL A 307 -17.94 13.04 -8.22
C VAL A 307 -18.06 12.54 -9.65
N ILE A 308 -18.87 11.52 -9.90
CA ILE A 308 -19.09 10.98 -11.26
C ILE A 308 -19.64 12.05 -12.18
N ASN A 309 -20.71 12.76 -11.78
CA ASN A 309 -21.29 13.83 -12.59
C ASN A 309 -20.34 15.04 -12.71
N THR A 310 -19.53 15.31 -11.69
CA THR A 310 -18.50 16.34 -11.74
C THR A 310 -17.50 16.02 -12.85
N ILE A 311 -16.97 14.80 -12.92
CA ILE A 311 -16.03 14.38 -13.98
C ILE A 311 -16.72 14.39 -15.36
N LEU A 312 -17.93 13.84 -15.47
CA LEU A 312 -18.68 13.79 -16.74
C LEU A 312 -18.99 15.17 -17.33
N THR A 313 -19.00 16.22 -16.51
CA THR A 313 -19.33 17.60 -16.93
C THR A 313 -18.12 18.54 -16.93
N MET A 314 -16.90 18.02 -16.73
CA MET A 314 -15.68 18.82 -16.77
C MET A 314 -15.45 19.45 -18.13
N SER A 315 -15.18 20.77 -18.13
CA SER A 315 -14.90 21.51 -19.36
C SER A 315 -13.58 21.04 -19.99
N GLY A 316 -13.59 20.74 -21.26
CA GLY A 316 -12.40 20.25 -21.98
C GLY A 316 -12.32 18.72 -22.05
N TRP A 317 -13.15 17.99 -21.30
CA TRP A 317 -13.18 16.54 -21.28
C TRP A 317 -14.25 15.90 -22.17
N GLU A 318 -15.07 16.72 -22.83
CA GLU A 318 -16.23 16.27 -23.64
C GLU A 318 -15.85 15.29 -24.77
N ASN A 319 -14.56 15.27 -25.13
CA ASN A 319 -14.04 14.39 -26.17
C ASN A 319 -13.30 13.15 -25.67
N VAL A 320 -13.07 13.02 -24.36
CA VAL A 320 -12.47 11.83 -23.75
C VAL A 320 -13.43 10.64 -23.87
N ASN A 321 -12.93 9.49 -24.26
CA ASN A 321 -13.74 8.29 -24.47
C ASN A 321 -14.57 7.93 -23.24
N ALA A 322 -13.97 7.91 -22.07
CA ALA A 322 -14.65 7.62 -20.81
C ALA A 322 -15.83 8.57 -20.56
N VAL A 323 -15.65 9.87 -20.79
CA VAL A 323 -16.69 10.88 -20.57
C VAL A 323 -17.81 10.73 -21.62
N LYS A 324 -17.47 10.54 -22.90
CA LYS A 324 -18.46 10.32 -23.97
C LYS A 324 -19.36 9.11 -23.75
N ASN A 325 -18.77 8.05 -23.21
CA ASN A 325 -19.45 6.78 -23.04
C ASN A 325 -20.02 6.61 -21.62
N ALA A 326 -19.84 7.61 -20.75
CA ALA A 326 -20.20 7.58 -19.33
C ALA A 326 -19.54 6.41 -18.54
N GLU A 327 -18.31 6.05 -18.93
CA GLU A 327 -17.48 5.02 -18.30
C GLU A 327 -16.62 5.64 -17.17
N VAL A 328 -17.29 6.21 -16.19
CA VAL A 328 -16.69 6.87 -15.03
C VAL A 328 -17.25 6.22 -13.76
N TYR A 329 -16.38 5.68 -12.92
CA TYR A 329 -16.78 4.91 -11.74
C TYR A 329 -16.05 5.42 -10.50
N GLN A 330 -16.77 5.51 -9.39
CA GLN A 330 -16.21 5.79 -8.08
C GLN A 330 -16.01 4.47 -7.35
N LEU A 331 -14.78 4.24 -6.87
CA LEU A 331 -14.40 3.06 -6.10
C LEU A 331 -14.57 3.31 -4.60
N SER A 332 -14.66 2.24 -3.84
CA SER A 332 -14.54 2.27 -2.37
C SER A 332 -13.16 2.83 -2.00
N SER A 333 -13.14 4.04 -1.42
CA SER A 333 -11.89 4.71 -1.05
C SER A 333 -11.10 3.93 0.00
N ASP A 334 -11.77 3.34 0.98
CA ASP A 334 -11.11 2.56 2.02
C ASP A 334 -10.50 1.28 1.44
N ALA A 335 -11.20 0.57 0.55
CA ALA A 335 -10.69 -0.65 -0.06
C ALA A 335 -9.48 -0.38 -0.99
N VAL A 336 -9.50 0.72 -1.77
CA VAL A 336 -8.45 0.97 -2.76
C VAL A 336 -7.24 1.73 -2.21
N ASN A 337 -7.41 2.57 -1.18
CA ASN A 337 -6.34 3.44 -0.66
C ASN A 337 -5.68 2.93 0.62
N GLN A 338 -6.20 1.86 1.21
CA GLN A 338 -5.63 1.25 2.41
C GLN A 338 -5.02 -0.11 2.04
N PRO A 339 -3.67 -0.21 1.91
CA PRO A 339 -3.02 -1.45 1.52
C PRO A 339 -3.13 -2.52 2.61
N ASN A 340 -4.19 -3.31 2.54
CA ASN A 340 -4.48 -4.50 3.33
C ASN A 340 -5.17 -5.54 2.42
N HIS A 341 -5.59 -6.68 2.94
CA HIS A 341 -6.20 -7.74 2.12
C HIS A 341 -7.52 -7.34 1.42
N HIS A 342 -8.22 -6.30 1.88
CA HIS A 342 -9.41 -5.78 1.21
C HIS A 342 -9.12 -5.02 -0.10
N VAL A 343 -7.85 -4.84 -0.50
CA VAL A 343 -7.54 -4.40 -1.87
C VAL A 343 -8.09 -5.36 -2.93
N ILE A 344 -8.38 -6.60 -2.56
CA ILE A 344 -9.05 -7.58 -3.43
C ILE A 344 -10.48 -7.14 -3.74
N ASP A 345 -11.20 -6.58 -2.79
CA ASP A 345 -12.55 -6.04 -3.02
C ASP A 345 -12.51 -4.89 -4.02
N ALA A 346 -11.52 -3.98 -3.85
CA ALA A 346 -11.28 -2.90 -4.83
C ALA A 346 -10.91 -3.46 -6.21
N MET A 347 -10.11 -4.52 -6.28
CA MET A 347 -9.73 -5.17 -7.53
C MET A 347 -10.92 -5.81 -8.24
N ILE A 348 -11.83 -6.43 -7.51
CA ILE A 348 -13.10 -6.95 -8.02
C ILE A 348 -14.01 -5.79 -8.50
N GLU A 349 -14.11 -4.71 -7.74
CA GLU A 349 -14.87 -3.53 -8.11
C GLU A 349 -14.33 -2.89 -9.40
N MET A 350 -13.00 -2.76 -9.54
CA MET A 350 -12.34 -2.32 -10.78
C MET A 350 -12.68 -3.24 -11.94
N ALA A 351 -12.50 -4.55 -11.77
CA ALA A 351 -12.70 -5.56 -12.79
C ALA A 351 -14.14 -5.58 -13.31
N THR A 352 -15.12 -5.54 -12.42
CA THR A 352 -16.55 -5.55 -12.76
C THR A 352 -17.02 -4.22 -13.36
N SER A 353 -16.41 -3.10 -12.96
CA SER A 353 -16.67 -1.78 -13.58
C SER A 353 -16.10 -1.70 -15.00
N ILE A 354 -14.88 -2.18 -15.22
CA ILE A 354 -14.20 -2.12 -16.51
C ILE A 354 -14.75 -3.15 -17.49
N TYR A 355 -14.97 -4.39 -17.04
CA TYR A 355 -15.34 -5.54 -17.85
C TYR A 355 -16.53 -6.32 -17.25
N PRO A 356 -17.72 -5.72 -17.11
CA PRO A 356 -18.83 -6.33 -16.39
C PRO A 356 -19.22 -7.73 -16.94
N GLU A 357 -19.14 -7.94 -18.26
CA GLU A 357 -19.48 -9.24 -18.88
C GLU A 357 -18.40 -10.32 -18.65
N LYS A 358 -17.12 -9.92 -18.47
CA LYS A 358 -16.01 -10.86 -18.27
C LYS A 358 -15.95 -11.34 -16.82
N TYR A 359 -16.27 -10.47 -15.88
CA TYR A 359 -16.18 -10.71 -14.43
C TYR A 359 -17.54 -10.93 -13.76
N GLU A 360 -18.61 -11.24 -14.54
CA GLU A 360 -19.97 -11.48 -14.02
C GLU A 360 -20.00 -12.59 -12.96
N SER A 361 -19.11 -13.59 -13.05
CA SER A 361 -19.04 -14.71 -12.11
C SER A 361 -18.31 -14.36 -10.79
N VAL A 362 -17.63 -13.25 -10.75
CA VAL A 362 -16.89 -12.80 -9.55
C VAL A 362 -17.83 -11.94 -8.72
N ALA A 363 -18.25 -12.46 -7.58
CA ALA A 363 -19.05 -11.71 -6.62
C ALA A 363 -18.12 -11.07 -5.58
N LEU A 364 -18.42 -9.84 -5.17
CA LEU A 364 -17.92 -9.30 -3.91
C LEU A 364 -18.44 -10.22 -2.80
N ASP A 365 -17.56 -10.68 -1.94
CA ASP A 365 -18.00 -11.29 -0.70
C ASP A 365 -18.71 -10.17 0.05
N ASP A 366 -20.06 -10.32 0.18
CA ASP A 366 -20.84 -9.45 1.04
C ASP A 366 -20.20 -9.58 2.43
N ALA A 367 -19.41 -8.58 2.81
CA ALA A 367 -18.86 -8.49 4.15
C ALA A 367 -20.03 -8.44 5.12
N ALA A 368 -20.25 -9.59 5.77
CA ALA A 368 -21.32 -9.81 6.74
C ALA A 368 -21.08 -9.01 8.02
#